data_ec2f617ad7930272cad56ee95bd9c20e
#
_entry.id   ec2f617ad7930272cad56ee95bd9c20e
#
_cell.length_a   1.000
_cell.length_b   1.000
_cell.length_c   1.000
_cell.angle_alpha   90.00
_cell.angle_beta   90.00
_cell.angle_gamma   90.00
#
_symmetry.space_group_name_H-M   'P 1'
#
loop_
_entity.id
_entity.type
_entity.pdbx_description
1 polymer ?
#
loop_
_entity_poly.entity_id
_entity_poly.type
_entity_poly.pdbx_seq_one_letter_code
_entity_poly.pdbx_strand_id
1 'polypeptide(L)'
;MRVLLFGASGFIGAHVRRELDATADLVCPSRDECDLVAATPEALRALLGTLRPDAVVSCAGAVSGSAEDLIRANTLTTAKLVDAVADTVPGARLVRLGSAAEYGPVPSGVPADEDRPATPVSAYGVSQAAATRLMELAAAAGRVDAVALRVFNPVGPGMPRTTLLGRVAALLSHLTAGEDLRTGPLDAYRDFVDVRDVAAAVRRAVTVTAPRARVLNVGSGRAVPVRDAVQLLVSVSGRSVRIREDRPPSPRSGDVSWTCADVGRAASVLGWASEHDLSDSVGALWSQTALAATPAR
;
A
#
# COMPACT_ATOMS: atom_id res chain seq x y z
N MET A 1 -7.14 -6.02 22.63
CA MET A 1 -6.37 -4.88 22.08
C MET A 1 -7.33 -4.07 21.22
N ARG A 2 -7.44 -2.77 21.46
CA ARG A 2 -8.24 -1.86 20.61
C ARG A 2 -7.40 -1.26 19.52
N VAL A 3 -7.86 -1.36 18.26
CA VAL A 3 -7.15 -0.81 17.09
C VAL A 3 -8.03 0.22 16.40
N LEU A 4 -7.50 1.41 16.17
CA LEU A 4 -8.12 2.45 15.36
C LEU A 4 -7.54 2.39 13.95
N LEU A 5 -8.37 2.03 12.95
CA LEU A 5 -7.97 1.88 11.55
C LEU A 5 -8.55 2.98 10.67
N PHE A 6 -7.72 3.87 10.18
CA PHE A 6 -8.07 4.84 9.15
C PHE A 6 -7.90 4.27 7.74
N GLY A 7 -8.82 4.62 6.84
CA GLY A 7 -8.78 4.16 5.45
C GLY A 7 -9.26 2.72 5.24
N ALA A 8 -10.08 2.20 6.15
CA ALA A 8 -10.64 0.84 6.11
C ALA A 8 -11.48 0.51 4.86
N SER A 9 -12.02 1.53 4.17
CA SER A 9 -12.78 1.37 2.92
C SER A 9 -11.90 1.35 1.66
N GLY A 10 -10.61 1.67 1.77
CA GLY A 10 -9.65 1.63 0.65
C GLY A 10 -9.23 0.21 0.29
N PHE A 11 -8.50 0.06 -0.83
CA PHE A 11 -8.05 -1.24 -1.34
C PHE A 11 -7.30 -2.05 -0.28
N ILE A 12 -6.18 -1.54 0.24
CA ILE A 12 -5.41 -2.24 1.27
C ILE A 12 -6.17 -2.25 2.59
N GLY A 13 -6.80 -1.13 2.97
CA GLY A 13 -7.50 -0.99 4.24
C GLY A 13 -8.64 -1.99 4.43
N ALA A 14 -9.35 -2.38 3.36
CA ALA A 14 -10.40 -3.38 3.43
C ALA A 14 -9.85 -4.80 3.76
N HIS A 15 -8.65 -5.12 3.31
CA HIS A 15 -7.98 -6.37 3.67
C HIS A 15 -7.40 -6.30 5.09
N VAL A 16 -6.80 -5.17 5.49
CA VAL A 16 -6.34 -4.93 6.85
C VAL A 16 -7.49 -5.01 7.85
N ARG A 17 -8.66 -4.45 7.51
CA ARG A 17 -9.87 -4.56 8.32
C ARG A 17 -10.24 -6.03 8.56
N ARG A 18 -10.33 -6.85 7.51
CA ARG A 18 -10.66 -8.29 7.65
C ARG A 18 -9.63 -9.04 8.49
N GLU A 19 -8.35 -8.73 8.30
CA GLU A 19 -7.25 -9.38 9.01
C GLU A 19 -7.25 -9.05 10.50
N LEU A 20 -7.62 -7.83 10.88
CA LEU A 20 -7.65 -7.37 12.28
C LEU A 20 -8.98 -7.69 12.99
N ASP A 21 -10.09 -7.78 12.26
CA ASP A 21 -11.43 -7.97 12.82
C ASP A 21 -11.55 -9.26 13.69
N ALA A 22 -10.80 -10.30 13.31
CA ALA A 22 -10.78 -11.56 14.05
C ALA A 22 -9.96 -11.51 15.35
N THR A 23 -9.12 -10.47 15.57
CA THR A 23 -8.09 -10.46 16.62
C THR A 23 -8.08 -9.21 17.49
N ALA A 24 -8.86 -8.17 17.15
CA ALA A 24 -8.87 -6.89 17.84
C ALA A 24 -10.27 -6.30 17.99
N ASP A 25 -10.45 -5.45 19.01
CA ASP A 25 -11.57 -4.51 19.11
C ASP A 25 -11.30 -3.38 18.11
N LEU A 26 -11.88 -3.51 16.90
CA LEU A 26 -11.54 -2.69 15.75
C LEU A 26 -12.52 -1.53 15.57
N VAL A 27 -11.99 -0.30 15.57
CA VAL A 27 -12.73 0.92 15.27
C VAL A 27 -12.27 1.47 13.94
N CYS A 28 -13.20 1.64 12.99
CA CYS A 28 -12.92 2.07 11.63
C CYS A 28 -13.77 3.32 11.29
N PRO A 29 -13.35 4.53 11.67
CA PRO A 29 -14.12 5.71 11.32
C PRO A 29 -14.18 5.87 9.80
N SER A 30 -15.37 6.16 9.30
CA SER A 30 -15.60 6.58 7.93
C SER A 30 -14.99 7.95 7.68
N ARG A 31 -14.91 8.37 6.40
CA ARG A 31 -14.45 9.72 6.08
C ARG A 31 -15.39 10.79 6.62
N ASP A 32 -16.70 10.51 6.68
CA ASP A 32 -17.69 11.46 7.21
C ASP A 32 -17.58 11.63 8.74
N GLU A 33 -17.13 10.59 9.45
CA GLU A 33 -16.88 10.65 10.89
C GLU A 33 -15.52 11.27 11.22
N CYS A 34 -14.48 11.01 10.40
CA CYS A 34 -13.15 11.60 10.58
C CYS A 34 -12.40 11.64 9.24
N ASP A 35 -12.47 12.75 8.52
CA ASP A 35 -11.58 13.01 7.39
C ASP A 35 -10.22 13.50 7.90
N LEU A 36 -9.21 12.65 7.82
CA LEU A 36 -7.84 12.96 8.27
C LEU A 36 -7.23 14.19 7.59
N VAL A 37 -7.64 14.50 6.33
CA VAL A 37 -7.15 15.68 5.61
C VAL A 37 -7.73 16.95 6.22
N ALA A 38 -9.04 16.95 6.50
CA ALA A 38 -9.76 18.10 7.04
C ALA A 38 -9.69 18.20 8.57
N ALA A 39 -9.48 17.07 9.27
CA ALA A 39 -9.48 17.04 10.73
C ALA A 39 -8.45 17.99 11.33
N THR A 40 -8.89 18.74 12.37
CA THR A 40 -7.98 19.57 13.16
C THR A 40 -7.18 18.70 14.14
N PRO A 41 -6.02 19.16 14.62
CA PRO A 41 -5.25 18.46 15.66
C PRO A 41 -6.10 18.19 16.93
N GLU A 42 -6.94 19.15 17.32
CA GLU A 42 -7.82 19.03 18.49
C GLU A 42 -8.86 17.92 18.31
N ALA A 43 -9.49 17.83 17.14
CA ALA A 43 -10.44 16.76 16.82
C ALA A 43 -9.80 15.37 16.87
N LEU A 44 -8.57 15.24 16.35
CA LEU A 44 -7.82 13.97 16.43
C LEU A 44 -7.46 13.60 17.85
N ARG A 45 -7.00 14.57 18.69
CA ARG A 45 -6.72 14.32 20.11
C ARG A 45 -7.99 13.93 20.87
N ALA A 46 -9.11 14.59 20.60
CA ALA A 46 -10.39 14.24 21.24
C ALA A 46 -10.83 12.81 20.87
N LEU A 47 -10.72 12.43 19.60
CA LEU A 47 -11.02 11.08 19.12
C LEU A 47 -10.13 10.03 19.81
N LEU A 48 -8.81 10.25 19.83
CA LEU A 48 -7.85 9.35 20.48
C LEU A 48 -8.06 9.27 21.98
N GLY A 49 -8.34 10.39 22.65
CA GLY A 49 -8.61 10.46 24.08
C GLY A 49 -9.88 9.72 24.48
N THR A 50 -10.91 9.76 23.64
CA THR A 50 -12.17 9.02 23.84
C THR A 50 -11.98 7.52 23.61
N LEU A 51 -11.35 7.14 22.51
CA LEU A 51 -11.21 5.73 22.11
C LEU A 51 -10.11 5.00 22.87
N ARG A 52 -9.05 5.69 23.26
CA ARG A 52 -7.85 5.14 23.92
C ARG A 52 -7.36 3.85 23.25
N PRO A 53 -7.02 3.91 21.95
CA PRO A 53 -6.56 2.73 21.22
C PRO A 53 -5.18 2.29 21.70
N ASP A 54 -4.93 0.97 21.66
CA ASP A 54 -3.61 0.37 21.87
C ASP A 54 -2.74 0.51 20.61
N ALA A 55 -3.38 0.62 19.43
CA ALA A 55 -2.70 0.89 18.17
C ALA A 55 -3.55 1.75 17.24
N VAL A 56 -2.87 2.57 16.44
CA VAL A 56 -3.44 3.38 15.35
C VAL A 56 -2.82 2.90 14.04
N VAL A 57 -3.65 2.47 13.11
CA VAL A 57 -3.24 2.01 11.78
C VAL A 57 -3.73 3.00 10.73
N SER A 58 -2.82 3.54 9.91
CA SER A 58 -3.16 4.44 8.81
C SER A 58 -2.92 3.77 7.46
N CYS A 59 -4.00 3.33 6.83
CA CYS A 59 -4.08 2.94 5.43
C CYS A 59 -4.62 4.09 4.55
N ALA A 60 -4.88 5.26 5.14
CA ALA A 60 -5.35 6.45 4.44
C ALA A 60 -4.20 7.15 3.72
N GLY A 61 -4.50 7.70 2.56
CA GLY A 61 -3.55 8.45 1.74
C GLY A 61 -4.06 8.61 0.32
N ALA A 62 -3.36 9.45 -0.48
CA ALA A 62 -3.62 9.63 -1.89
C ALA A 62 -2.45 9.10 -2.73
N VAL A 63 -2.77 8.50 -3.88
CA VAL A 63 -1.78 7.98 -4.83
C VAL A 63 -1.70 8.82 -6.11
N SER A 64 -2.59 9.79 -6.28
CA SER A 64 -2.69 10.71 -7.42
C SER A 64 -3.33 12.02 -6.96
N GLY A 65 -3.13 13.08 -7.75
CA GLY A 65 -3.57 14.43 -7.47
C GLY A 65 -2.43 15.42 -7.74
N SER A 66 -2.63 16.69 -7.42
CA SER A 66 -1.55 17.69 -7.44
C SER A 66 -0.49 17.38 -6.38
N ALA A 67 0.67 17.99 -6.46
CA ALA A 67 1.71 17.85 -5.43
C ALA A 67 1.18 18.32 -4.05
N GLU A 68 0.37 19.37 -4.02
CA GLU A 68 -0.26 19.86 -2.80
C GLU A 68 -1.21 18.82 -2.20
N ASP A 69 -2.11 18.21 -3.01
CA ASP A 69 -3.02 17.18 -2.55
C ASP A 69 -2.28 15.98 -1.96
N LEU A 70 -1.20 15.56 -2.61
CA LEU A 70 -0.37 14.46 -2.16
C LEU A 70 0.34 14.77 -0.83
N ILE A 71 0.91 15.97 -0.68
CA ILE A 71 1.52 16.42 0.58
C ILE A 71 0.46 16.52 1.69
N ARG A 72 -0.71 17.09 1.40
CA ARG A 72 -1.82 17.15 2.38
C ARG A 72 -2.25 15.77 2.83
N ALA A 73 -2.55 14.88 1.88
CA ALA A 73 -3.11 13.56 2.18
C ALA A 73 -2.09 12.58 2.78
N ASN A 74 -0.81 12.68 2.45
CA ASN A 74 0.20 11.71 2.90
C ASN A 74 1.08 12.27 4.01
N THR A 75 1.65 13.47 3.83
CA THR A 75 2.63 14.03 4.76
C THR A 75 1.96 14.73 5.94
N LEU A 76 1.06 15.68 5.67
CA LEU A 76 0.42 16.46 6.75
C LEU A 76 -0.51 15.61 7.61
N THR A 77 -1.24 14.65 7.03
CA THR A 77 -2.04 13.71 7.83
C THR A 77 -1.16 12.87 8.74
N THR A 78 0.02 12.43 8.26
CA THR A 78 0.97 11.68 9.09
C THR A 78 1.51 12.54 10.22
N ALA A 79 1.89 13.80 9.95
CA ALA A 79 2.33 14.73 10.99
C ALA A 79 1.27 14.92 12.09
N LYS A 80 0.01 15.17 11.69
CA LYS A 80 -1.12 15.29 12.62
C LYS A 80 -1.31 14.04 13.47
N LEU A 81 -1.22 12.84 12.87
CA LEU A 81 -1.36 11.58 13.59
C LEU A 81 -0.21 11.36 14.58
N VAL A 82 1.03 11.63 14.16
CA VAL A 82 2.21 11.52 15.04
C VAL A 82 2.04 12.41 16.28
N ASP A 83 1.67 13.69 16.08
CA ASP A 83 1.49 14.63 17.18
C ASP A 83 0.31 14.23 18.07
N ALA A 84 -0.84 13.87 17.48
CA ALA A 84 -2.01 13.47 18.24
C ALA A 84 -1.79 12.20 19.06
N VAL A 85 -1.08 11.19 18.52
CA VAL A 85 -0.71 9.97 19.26
C VAL A 85 0.26 10.30 20.38
N ALA A 86 1.32 11.07 20.10
CA ALA A 86 2.31 11.46 21.11
C ALA A 86 1.69 12.21 22.28
N ASP A 87 0.75 13.13 22.00
CA ASP A 87 0.14 13.99 23.03
C ASP A 87 -0.95 13.28 23.84
N THR A 88 -1.65 12.30 23.25
CA THR A 88 -2.88 11.76 23.83
C THR A 88 -2.78 10.32 24.29
N VAL A 89 -2.11 9.48 23.50
CA VAL A 89 -1.97 8.03 23.74
C VAL A 89 -0.53 7.56 23.45
N PRO A 90 0.49 8.10 24.16
CA PRO A 90 1.90 7.87 23.84
C PRO A 90 2.32 6.39 23.91
N GLY A 91 1.55 5.54 24.59
CA GLY A 91 1.77 4.09 24.61
C GLY A 91 1.18 3.34 23.41
N ALA A 92 0.38 4.00 22.58
CA ALA A 92 -0.21 3.38 21.40
C ALA A 92 0.80 3.27 20.26
N ARG A 93 0.77 2.11 19.54
CA ARG A 93 1.59 1.93 18.35
C ARG A 93 0.97 2.61 17.15
N LEU A 94 1.75 3.39 16.41
CA LEU A 94 1.36 3.97 15.13
C LEU A 94 1.97 3.15 13.98
N VAL A 95 1.10 2.48 13.18
CA VAL A 95 1.50 1.77 11.96
C VAL A 95 0.99 2.53 10.76
N ARG A 96 1.86 2.81 9.79
CA ARG A 96 1.52 3.51 8.55
C ARG A 96 2.00 2.76 7.32
N LEU A 97 1.19 2.77 6.26
CA LEU A 97 1.61 2.30 4.95
C LEU A 97 2.40 3.39 4.22
N GLY A 98 3.66 3.12 3.94
CA GLY A 98 4.53 3.85 3.02
C GLY A 98 4.51 3.20 1.63
N SER A 99 5.51 3.51 0.81
CA SER A 99 5.56 3.06 -0.58
C SER A 99 6.99 2.80 -1.06
N ALA A 100 7.17 1.79 -1.93
CA ALA A 100 8.40 1.60 -2.69
C ALA A 100 8.81 2.83 -3.53
N ALA A 101 7.84 3.71 -3.86
CA ALA A 101 8.11 4.96 -4.58
C ALA A 101 9.03 5.93 -3.80
N GLU A 102 9.23 5.72 -2.50
CA GLU A 102 10.16 6.47 -1.66
C GLU A 102 11.62 6.28 -2.11
N TYR A 103 11.97 5.09 -2.63
CA TYR A 103 13.32 4.77 -3.06
C TYR A 103 13.75 5.50 -4.34
N GLY A 104 12.79 5.78 -5.26
CA GLY A 104 13.12 6.23 -6.60
C GLY A 104 13.81 5.12 -7.42
N PRO A 105 14.69 5.47 -8.40
CA PRO A 105 15.43 4.51 -9.19
C PRO A 105 16.43 3.72 -8.34
N VAL A 106 16.44 2.40 -8.52
CA VAL A 106 17.42 1.50 -7.91
C VAL A 106 18.17 0.73 -9.02
N PRO A 107 19.44 0.33 -8.81
CA PRO A 107 20.16 -0.48 -9.78
C PRO A 107 19.41 -1.76 -10.11
N SER A 108 19.35 -2.12 -11.39
CA SER A 108 18.73 -3.37 -11.83
C SER A 108 19.41 -4.58 -11.18
N GLY A 109 18.62 -5.54 -10.71
CA GLY A 109 19.11 -6.74 -10.06
C GLY A 109 19.51 -6.58 -8.59
N VAL A 110 19.44 -5.37 -8.02
CA VAL A 110 19.80 -5.11 -6.61
C VAL A 110 18.54 -4.78 -5.80
N PRO A 111 18.03 -5.68 -4.94
CA PRO A 111 16.89 -5.39 -4.07
C PRO A 111 17.16 -4.15 -3.19
N ALA A 112 16.13 -3.33 -3.03
CA ALA A 112 16.19 -2.16 -2.17
C ALA A 112 16.04 -2.59 -0.70
N ASP A 113 17.07 -2.38 0.11
CA ASP A 113 16.99 -2.49 1.55
C ASP A 113 16.50 -1.15 2.17
N GLU A 114 16.11 -1.19 3.44
CA GLU A 114 15.53 -0.01 4.10
C GLU A 114 16.58 1.05 4.50
N ASP A 115 17.86 0.71 4.49
CA ASP A 115 18.96 1.64 4.78
C ASP A 115 19.35 2.44 3.51
N ARG A 116 18.88 2.03 2.35
CA ARG A 116 19.04 2.80 1.11
C ARG A 116 18.42 4.18 1.24
N PRO A 117 19.15 5.24 0.89
CA PRO A 117 18.61 6.60 0.87
C PRO A 117 17.35 6.70 -0.01
N ALA A 118 16.32 7.37 0.51
CA ALA A 118 15.13 7.69 -0.25
C ALA A 118 15.45 8.82 -1.25
N THR A 119 15.33 8.53 -2.55
CA THR A 119 15.58 9.47 -3.65
C THR A 119 14.39 9.51 -4.61
N PRO A 120 13.17 9.86 -4.12
CA PRO A 120 11.96 9.80 -4.91
C PRO A 120 11.99 10.73 -6.13
N VAL A 121 11.46 10.26 -7.26
CA VAL A 121 11.41 11.00 -8.53
C VAL A 121 10.00 11.45 -8.91
N SER A 122 9.04 11.35 -8.00
CA SER A 122 7.66 11.80 -8.20
C SER A 122 7.13 12.52 -6.97
N ALA A 123 6.16 13.43 -7.14
CA ALA A 123 5.50 14.12 -6.02
C ALA A 123 4.87 13.12 -5.03
N TYR A 124 4.34 11.99 -5.54
CA TYR A 124 3.86 10.91 -4.70
C TYR A 124 4.98 10.31 -3.85
N GLY A 125 6.10 9.92 -4.45
CA GLY A 125 7.24 9.38 -3.72
C GLY A 125 7.79 10.35 -2.68
N VAL A 126 7.90 11.65 -3.02
CA VAL A 126 8.31 12.71 -2.10
C VAL A 126 7.37 12.80 -0.90
N SER A 127 6.06 12.81 -1.13
CA SER A 127 5.07 12.89 -0.05
C SER A 127 5.11 11.68 0.88
N GLN A 128 5.39 10.49 0.35
CA GLN A 128 5.53 9.25 1.12
C GLN A 128 6.83 9.24 1.93
N ALA A 129 7.96 9.60 1.30
CA ALA A 129 9.27 9.66 1.96
C ALA A 129 9.29 10.69 3.11
N ALA A 130 8.69 11.87 2.90
CA ALA A 130 8.55 12.87 3.95
C ALA A 130 7.73 12.35 5.14
N ALA A 131 6.62 11.66 4.87
CA ALA A 131 5.78 11.07 5.92
C ALA A 131 6.51 9.97 6.70
N THR A 132 7.22 9.06 6.01
CA THR A 132 8.05 8.03 6.66
C THR A 132 9.14 8.68 7.51
N ARG A 133 9.81 9.71 7.01
CA ARG A 133 10.87 10.40 7.76
C ARG A 133 10.36 11.10 9.02
N LEU A 134 9.16 11.70 8.99
CA LEU A 134 8.54 12.27 10.19
C LEU A 134 8.30 11.21 11.27
N MET A 135 7.82 10.03 10.89
CA MET A 135 7.63 8.92 11.83
C MET A 135 8.94 8.41 12.43
N GLU A 136 9.99 8.26 11.60
CA GLU A 136 11.32 7.86 12.07
C GLU A 136 11.89 8.85 13.10
N LEU A 137 11.80 10.16 12.82
CA LEU A 137 12.30 11.20 13.72
C LEU A 137 11.52 11.22 15.04
N ALA A 138 10.20 11.09 15.00
CA ALA A 138 9.37 11.05 16.18
C ALA A 138 9.66 9.79 17.03
N ALA A 139 9.86 8.64 16.38
CA ALA A 139 10.21 7.40 17.05
C ALA A 139 11.63 7.43 17.64
N ALA A 140 12.59 8.00 16.92
CA ALA A 140 13.97 8.17 17.42
C ALA A 140 14.05 9.11 18.63
N ALA A 141 13.17 10.13 18.67
CA ALA A 141 13.01 11.03 19.82
C ALA A 141 12.21 10.40 20.99
N GLY A 142 11.76 9.16 20.87
CA GLY A 142 10.96 8.49 21.90
C GLY A 142 9.54 9.04 22.07
N ARG A 143 9.06 9.87 21.12
CA ARG A 143 7.72 10.51 21.20
C ARG A 143 6.59 9.53 20.90
N VAL A 144 6.81 8.58 19.98
CA VAL A 144 5.82 7.59 19.56
C VAL A 144 6.48 6.23 19.30
N ASP A 145 5.75 5.16 19.53
CA ASP A 145 6.11 3.83 19.03
C ASP A 145 5.53 3.67 17.61
N ALA A 146 6.36 3.88 16.59
CA ALA A 146 5.91 3.97 15.20
C ALA A 146 6.62 2.97 14.28
N VAL A 147 5.86 2.39 13.33
CA VAL A 147 6.36 1.50 12.27
C VAL A 147 5.79 1.94 10.93
N ALA A 148 6.65 2.21 9.96
CA ALA A 148 6.29 2.46 8.57
C ALA A 148 6.54 1.21 7.71
N LEU A 149 5.54 0.79 6.95
CA LEU A 149 5.63 -0.34 6.02
C LEU A 149 5.73 0.18 4.59
N ARG A 150 6.90 0.12 3.96
CA ARG A 150 7.10 0.47 2.54
C ARG A 150 6.54 -0.65 1.67
N VAL A 151 5.30 -0.47 1.21
CA VAL A 151 4.61 -1.47 0.40
C VAL A 151 5.05 -1.36 -1.05
N PHE A 152 5.47 -2.49 -1.62
CA PHE A 152 5.74 -2.64 -3.04
C PHE A 152 4.41 -2.92 -3.76
N ASN A 153 4.36 -3.07 -5.07
CA ASN A 153 3.14 -3.02 -5.86
C ASN A 153 2.06 -4.04 -5.39
N PRO A 154 1.07 -3.67 -4.56
CA PRO A 154 0.08 -4.60 -4.05
C PRO A 154 -0.90 -5.01 -5.15
N VAL A 155 -1.19 -6.32 -5.22
CA VAL A 155 -2.11 -6.95 -6.18
C VAL A 155 -3.12 -7.80 -5.42
N GLY A 156 -4.35 -7.87 -5.92
CA GLY A 156 -5.37 -8.77 -5.38
C GLY A 156 -6.79 -8.22 -5.50
N PRO A 157 -7.75 -8.87 -4.83
CA PRO A 157 -9.16 -8.50 -4.87
C PRO A 157 -9.41 -7.05 -4.45
N GLY A 158 -10.24 -6.31 -5.19
CA GLY A 158 -10.54 -4.90 -4.91
C GLY A 158 -9.50 -3.92 -5.45
N MET A 159 -8.52 -4.38 -6.22
CA MET A 159 -7.50 -3.52 -6.80
C MET A 159 -8.10 -2.41 -7.68
N PRO A 160 -7.76 -1.12 -7.45
CA PRO A 160 -8.37 -0.01 -8.16
C PRO A 160 -8.05 -0.02 -9.66
N ARG A 161 -9.01 0.39 -10.50
CA ARG A 161 -8.84 0.57 -11.96
C ARG A 161 -7.82 1.67 -12.32
N THR A 162 -7.40 2.47 -11.38
CA THR A 162 -6.31 3.46 -11.54
C THR A 162 -4.92 2.83 -11.56
N THR A 163 -4.78 1.58 -11.16
CA THR A 163 -3.55 0.78 -11.26
C THR A 163 -3.50 0.04 -12.59
N LEU A 164 -2.30 -0.40 -13.01
CA LEU A 164 -2.16 -1.10 -14.29
C LEU A 164 -2.98 -2.40 -14.33
N LEU A 165 -2.73 -3.34 -13.41
CA LEU A 165 -3.42 -4.64 -13.41
C LEU A 165 -4.90 -4.51 -13.13
N GLY A 166 -5.33 -3.59 -12.26
CA GLY A 166 -6.75 -3.31 -12.02
C GLY A 166 -7.46 -2.77 -13.26
N ARG A 167 -6.79 -1.90 -14.05
CA ARG A 167 -7.31 -1.41 -15.32
C ARG A 167 -7.37 -2.52 -16.38
N VAL A 168 -6.30 -3.33 -16.47
CA VAL A 168 -6.26 -4.48 -17.40
C VAL A 168 -7.38 -5.46 -17.07
N ALA A 169 -7.58 -5.82 -15.80
CA ALA A 169 -8.68 -6.70 -15.38
C ALA A 169 -10.05 -6.13 -15.78
N ALA A 170 -10.27 -4.84 -15.53
CA ALA A 170 -11.51 -4.16 -15.91
C ALA A 170 -11.73 -4.13 -17.43
N LEU A 171 -10.68 -3.92 -18.24
CA LEU A 171 -10.78 -3.97 -19.69
C LEU A 171 -11.11 -5.39 -20.16
N LEU A 172 -10.39 -6.40 -19.67
CA LEU A 172 -10.60 -7.80 -20.03
C LEU A 172 -12.03 -8.30 -19.72
N SER A 173 -12.69 -7.74 -18.70
CA SER A 173 -14.07 -8.12 -18.38
C SER A 173 -15.08 -7.71 -19.46
N HIS A 174 -14.73 -6.78 -20.37
CA HIS A 174 -15.59 -6.29 -21.44
C HIS A 174 -15.07 -6.63 -22.85
N LEU A 175 -13.76 -6.93 -23.00
CA LEU A 175 -13.19 -7.25 -24.32
C LEU A 175 -13.68 -8.60 -24.84
N THR A 176 -13.91 -8.66 -26.16
CA THR A 176 -14.25 -9.87 -26.91
C THR A 176 -13.00 -10.47 -27.60
N ALA A 177 -13.14 -11.70 -28.07
CA ALA A 177 -12.01 -12.39 -28.73
C ALA A 177 -11.51 -11.63 -29.95
N GLY A 178 -10.16 -11.47 -30.03
CA GLY A 178 -9.48 -10.79 -31.14
C GLY A 178 -9.34 -9.29 -30.97
N GLU A 179 -9.94 -8.67 -29.96
CA GLU A 179 -9.80 -7.24 -29.69
C GLU A 179 -8.41 -6.90 -29.11
N ASP A 180 -8.06 -5.63 -29.22
CA ASP A 180 -6.79 -5.12 -28.71
C ASP A 180 -6.88 -4.64 -27.26
N LEU A 181 -6.05 -5.23 -26.38
CA LEU A 181 -5.79 -4.73 -25.03
C LEU A 181 -4.71 -3.64 -25.10
N ARG A 182 -5.09 -2.38 -25.02
CA ARG A 182 -4.17 -1.24 -25.16
C ARG A 182 -3.60 -0.81 -23.82
N THR A 183 -2.27 -0.80 -23.71
CA THR A 183 -1.51 -0.44 -22.52
C THR A 183 -0.46 0.62 -22.82
N GLY A 184 0.15 1.21 -21.78
CA GLY A 184 1.43 1.88 -21.86
C GLY A 184 2.58 0.85 -21.94
N PRO A 185 3.85 1.32 -21.97
CA PRO A 185 5.03 0.44 -21.97
C PRO A 185 5.01 -0.56 -20.81
N LEU A 186 5.43 -1.80 -21.06
CA LEU A 186 5.44 -2.91 -20.13
C LEU A 186 6.86 -3.44 -19.82
N ASP A 187 7.89 -2.69 -20.16
CA ASP A 187 9.31 -3.13 -20.08
C ASP A 187 9.88 -3.06 -18.67
N ALA A 188 9.18 -2.41 -17.74
CA ALA A 188 9.65 -2.28 -16.38
C ALA A 188 9.52 -3.59 -15.59
N TYR A 189 10.35 -3.73 -14.57
CA TYR A 189 10.28 -4.82 -13.59
C TYR A 189 9.70 -4.29 -12.27
N ARG A 190 8.80 -5.04 -11.66
CA ARG A 190 8.18 -4.68 -10.38
C ARG A 190 8.14 -5.88 -9.44
N ASP A 191 8.30 -5.61 -8.17
CA ASP A 191 7.96 -6.54 -7.11
C ASP A 191 6.46 -6.40 -6.81
N PHE A 192 5.71 -7.45 -7.10
CA PHE A 192 4.27 -7.54 -6.83
C PHE A 192 4.05 -8.36 -5.55
N VAL A 193 3.31 -7.81 -4.61
CA VAL A 193 2.95 -8.48 -3.35
C VAL A 193 1.44 -8.62 -3.24
N ASP A 194 0.97 -9.76 -2.73
CA ASP A 194 -0.46 -9.95 -2.49
C ASP A 194 -0.97 -8.99 -1.42
N VAL A 195 -2.13 -8.41 -1.64
CA VAL A 195 -2.74 -7.47 -0.69
C VAL A 195 -3.10 -8.13 0.64
N ARG A 196 -3.35 -9.46 0.66
CA ARG A 196 -3.58 -10.23 1.89
C ARG A 196 -2.30 -10.36 2.71
N ASP A 197 -1.16 -10.56 2.05
CA ASP A 197 0.16 -10.58 2.70
C ASP A 197 0.52 -9.21 3.28
N VAL A 198 0.16 -8.13 2.57
CA VAL A 198 0.28 -6.75 3.11
C VAL A 198 -0.55 -6.60 4.39
N ALA A 199 -1.79 -7.10 4.40
CA ALA A 199 -2.65 -7.05 5.60
C ALA A 199 -2.05 -7.86 6.76
N ALA A 200 -1.50 -9.05 6.48
CA ALA A 200 -0.79 -9.86 7.47
C ALA A 200 0.46 -9.12 8.03
N ALA A 201 1.21 -8.40 7.18
CA ALA A 201 2.33 -7.57 7.64
C ALA A 201 1.87 -6.46 8.59
N VAL A 202 0.74 -5.80 8.30
CA VAL A 202 0.14 -4.79 9.19
C VAL A 202 -0.23 -5.41 10.54
N ARG A 203 -0.91 -6.55 10.56
CA ARG A 203 -1.25 -7.26 11.81
C ARG A 203 0.00 -7.59 12.63
N ARG A 204 1.05 -8.10 11.97
CA ARG A 204 2.33 -8.38 12.64
C ARG A 204 2.98 -7.10 13.19
N ALA A 205 2.96 -6.00 12.43
CA ALA A 205 3.50 -4.71 12.88
C ALA A 205 2.74 -4.12 14.08
N VAL A 206 1.42 -4.36 14.16
CA VAL A 206 0.60 -3.96 15.31
C VAL A 206 0.95 -4.77 16.56
N THR A 207 1.24 -6.07 16.43
CA THR A 207 1.38 -6.99 17.57
C THR A 207 2.83 -7.24 18.01
N VAL A 208 3.84 -6.95 17.17
CA VAL A 208 5.24 -7.19 17.52
C VAL A 208 5.66 -6.41 18.76
N THR A 209 6.35 -7.06 19.70
CA THR A 209 6.86 -6.41 20.89
C THR A 209 8.17 -5.69 20.59
N ALA A 210 8.25 -4.38 20.89
CA ALA A 210 9.46 -3.55 20.79
C ALA A 210 10.23 -3.75 19.47
N PRO A 211 9.68 -3.37 18.31
CA PRO A 211 10.33 -3.60 17.02
C PRO A 211 11.69 -2.88 16.97
N ARG A 212 12.75 -3.63 16.61
CA ARG A 212 14.11 -3.11 16.51
C ARG A 212 14.32 -2.19 15.32
N ALA A 213 13.43 -2.21 14.35
CA ALA A 213 13.45 -1.35 13.17
C ALA A 213 12.11 -0.65 13.00
N ARG A 214 12.14 0.59 12.50
CA ARG A 214 10.97 1.46 12.36
C ARG A 214 10.45 1.55 10.93
N VAL A 215 11.25 1.15 9.96
CA VAL A 215 10.87 1.07 8.55
C VAL A 215 11.10 -0.36 8.07
N LEU A 216 10.11 -0.94 7.40
CA LEU A 216 10.14 -2.31 6.92
C LEU A 216 9.59 -2.38 5.50
N ASN A 217 10.27 -3.09 4.62
CA ASN A 217 9.78 -3.40 3.29
C ASN A 217 8.73 -4.51 3.33
N VAL A 218 7.64 -4.31 2.57
CA VAL A 218 6.60 -5.31 2.37
C VAL A 218 6.46 -5.55 0.87
N GLY A 219 7.09 -6.62 0.41
CA GLY A 219 7.17 -7.04 -0.98
C GLY A 219 7.24 -8.57 -1.07
N SER A 220 7.28 -9.11 -2.28
CA SER A 220 7.51 -10.55 -2.50
C SER A 220 8.99 -10.92 -2.49
N GLY A 221 9.90 -9.93 -2.62
CA GLY A 221 11.33 -10.15 -2.82
C GLY A 221 11.68 -10.63 -4.24
N ARG A 222 10.75 -10.51 -5.19
CA ARG A 222 10.92 -10.97 -6.58
C ARG A 222 10.54 -9.88 -7.56
N ALA A 223 11.48 -9.48 -8.41
CA ALA A 223 11.21 -8.58 -9.53
C ALA A 223 10.68 -9.39 -10.72
N VAL A 224 9.48 -9.05 -11.18
CA VAL A 224 8.80 -9.68 -12.31
C VAL A 224 8.63 -8.65 -13.44
N PRO A 225 8.89 -8.99 -14.72
CA PRO A 225 8.52 -8.13 -15.82
C PRO A 225 7.03 -7.75 -15.76
N VAL A 226 6.71 -6.48 -15.90
CA VAL A 226 5.31 -6.02 -15.91
C VAL A 226 4.52 -6.68 -17.03
N ARG A 227 5.20 -6.95 -18.17
CA ARG A 227 4.64 -7.69 -19.30
C ARG A 227 4.15 -9.08 -18.89
N ASP A 228 4.94 -9.82 -18.10
CA ASP A 228 4.60 -11.17 -17.67
C ASP A 228 3.38 -11.14 -16.74
N ALA A 229 3.29 -10.14 -15.84
CA ALA A 229 2.12 -9.97 -14.97
C ALA A 229 0.83 -9.67 -15.78
N VAL A 230 0.94 -8.86 -16.85
CA VAL A 230 -0.20 -8.60 -17.75
C VAL A 230 -0.57 -9.85 -18.57
N GLN A 231 0.42 -10.58 -19.08
CA GLN A 231 0.19 -11.83 -19.81
C GLN A 231 -0.46 -12.90 -18.92
N LEU A 232 -0.01 -13.01 -17.67
CA LEU A 232 -0.61 -13.91 -16.69
C LEU A 232 -2.09 -13.57 -16.46
N LEU A 233 -2.43 -12.28 -16.31
CA LEU A 233 -3.81 -11.85 -16.15
C LEU A 233 -4.66 -12.14 -17.39
N VAL A 234 -4.12 -11.95 -18.60
CA VAL A 234 -4.78 -12.35 -19.85
C VAL A 234 -5.04 -13.86 -19.88
N SER A 235 -4.03 -14.67 -19.53
CA SER A 235 -4.16 -16.13 -19.45
C SER A 235 -5.23 -16.56 -18.46
N VAL A 236 -5.19 -16.06 -17.23
CA VAL A 236 -6.17 -16.37 -16.18
C VAL A 236 -7.59 -15.94 -16.57
N SER A 237 -7.73 -14.85 -17.34
CA SER A 237 -9.03 -14.38 -17.82
C SER A 237 -9.69 -15.30 -18.85
N GLY A 238 -8.93 -16.18 -19.49
CA GLY A 238 -9.39 -17.00 -20.62
C GLY A 238 -9.72 -16.17 -21.88
N ARG A 239 -9.35 -14.89 -21.91
CA ARG A 239 -9.62 -13.99 -23.04
C ARG A 239 -8.52 -14.10 -24.12
N SER A 240 -8.92 -14.20 -25.37
CA SER A 240 -8.02 -14.12 -26.52
C SER A 240 -7.92 -12.70 -27.03
N VAL A 241 -6.91 -11.93 -26.56
CA VAL A 241 -6.70 -10.53 -26.91
C VAL A 241 -5.27 -10.30 -27.40
N ARG A 242 -5.05 -9.22 -28.17
CA ARG A 242 -3.70 -8.78 -28.57
C ARG A 242 -3.27 -7.62 -27.70
N ILE A 243 -2.12 -7.73 -27.03
CA ILE A 243 -1.55 -6.62 -26.27
C ILE A 243 -0.91 -5.61 -27.22
N ARG A 244 -1.31 -4.33 -27.11
CA ARG A 244 -0.79 -3.18 -27.84
C ARG A 244 -0.25 -2.14 -26.87
N GLU A 245 1.02 -1.80 -26.98
CA GLU A 245 1.72 -0.83 -26.13
C GLU A 245 1.79 0.53 -26.82
N ASP A 246 0.62 1.12 -27.07
CA ASP A 246 0.45 2.36 -27.82
C ASP A 246 -0.10 3.53 -26.99
N ARG A 247 -0.14 3.36 -25.67
CA ARG A 247 -0.54 4.42 -24.75
C ARG A 247 0.67 5.04 -24.04
N PRO A 248 0.57 6.30 -23.57
CA PRO A 248 1.65 6.94 -22.84
C PRO A 248 2.01 6.20 -21.55
N PRO A 249 3.25 6.35 -21.05
CA PRO A 249 3.68 5.77 -19.78
C PRO A 249 2.92 6.37 -18.59
N SER A 250 2.95 5.67 -17.47
CA SER A 250 2.34 6.15 -16.23
C SER A 250 3.18 7.29 -15.64
N PRO A 251 2.59 8.45 -15.28
CA PRO A 251 3.33 9.56 -14.69
C PRO A 251 3.89 9.26 -13.29
N ARG A 252 3.43 8.19 -12.63
CA ARG A 252 3.89 7.82 -11.27
C ARG A 252 5.20 7.05 -11.25
N SER A 253 5.54 6.35 -12.33
CA SER A 253 6.65 5.38 -12.33
C SER A 253 7.36 5.27 -13.69
N GLY A 254 7.15 6.25 -14.60
CA GLY A 254 7.72 6.22 -15.94
C GLY A 254 9.25 6.16 -15.96
N ASP A 255 9.92 6.76 -14.98
CA ASP A 255 11.37 6.84 -14.88
C ASP A 255 12.00 5.74 -14.04
N VAL A 256 11.21 4.82 -13.49
CA VAL A 256 11.71 3.70 -12.67
C VAL A 256 11.55 2.41 -13.43
N SER A 257 12.65 1.90 -13.99
CA SER A 257 12.65 0.68 -14.80
C SER A 257 12.64 -0.61 -13.99
N TRP A 258 13.12 -0.58 -12.74
CA TRP A 258 13.24 -1.78 -11.91
C TRP A 258 13.00 -1.49 -10.43
N THR A 259 12.23 -2.35 -9.74
CA THR A 259 12.08 -2.33 -8.27
C THR A 259 11.91 -3.74 -7.72
N CYS A 260 12.59 -4.03 -6.61
CA CYS A 260 12.45 -5.26 -5.83
C CYS A 260 12.73 -4.93 -4.36
N ALA A 261 12.00 -5.54 -3.43
CA ALA A 261 12.23 -5.41 -2.01
C ALA A 261 13.33 -6.36 -1.53
N ASP A 262 14.23 -5.89 -0.69
CA ASP A 262 14.83 -6.76 0.31
C ASP A 262 13.82 -6.92 1.44
N VAL A 263 13.39 -8.14 1.70
CA VAL A 263 12.38 -8.46 2.72
C VAL A 263 12.98 -9.08 4.00
N GLY A 264 14.29 -9.16 4.08
CA GLY A 264 15.01 -9.77 5.20
C GLY A 264 14.72 -9.09 6.54
N ARG A 265 14.56 -7.76 6.53
CA ARG A 265 14.23 -7.00 7.74
C ARG A 265 12.81 -7.29 8.23
N ALA A 266 11.81 -7.35 7.35
CA ALA A 266 10.45 -7.73 7.72
C ALA A 266 10.39 -9.18 8.26
N ALA A 267 11.12 -10.10 7.66
CA ALA A 267 11.23 -11.47 8.15
C ALA A 267 11.83 -11.53 9.56
N SER A 268 12.92 -10.83 9.82
CA SER A 268 13.62 -10.86 11.10
C SER A 268 12.86 -10.11 12.22
N VAL A 269 12.18 -9.01 11.91
CA VAL A 269 11.52 -8.14 12.90
C VAL A 269 10.09 -8.59 13.15
N LEU A 270 9.34 -8.92 12.11
CA LEU A 270 7.93 -9.27 12.20
C LEU A 270 7.66 -10.79 12.16
N GLY A 271 8.65 -11.61 11.83
CA GLY A 271 8.43 -13.02 11.48
C GLY A 271 7.49 -13.15 10.28
N TRP A 272 7.56 -12.20 9.32
CA TRP A 272 6.68 -12.12 8.17
C TRP A 272 7.40 -12.46 6.87
N ALA A 273 6.72 -13.19 6.01
CA ALA A 273 7.08 -13.40 4.61
C ALA A 273 5.82 -13.38 3.76
N SER A 274 5.95 -13.12 2.45
CA SER A 274 4.81 -13.28 1.54
C SER A 274 4.49 -14.76 1.36
N GLU A 275 3.23 -15.11 1.47
CA GLU A 275 2.73 -16.49 1.36
C GLU A 275 2.09 -16.78 -0.01
N HIS A 276 1.55 -15.74 -0.67
CA HIS A 276 0.88 -15.85 -1.97
C HIS A 276 1.85 -15.50 -3.10
N ASP A 277 1.79 -16.28 -4.17
CA ASP A 277 2.51 -15.94 -5.39
C ASP A 277 1.71 -14.98 -6.29
N LEU A 278 2.34 -14.52 -7.39
CA LEU A 278 1.68 -13.61 -8.34
C LEU A 278 0.49 -14.27 -9.04
N SER A 279 0.51 -15.59 -9.25
CA SER A 279 -0.59 -16.31 -9.88
C SER A 279 -1.83 -16.33 -8.98
N ASP A 280 -1.64 -16.56 -7.70
CA ASP A 280 -2.70 -16.50 -6.68
C ASP A 280 -3.33 -15.12 -6.65
N SER A 281 -2.48 -14.08 -6.64
CA SER A 281 -2.90 -12.67 -6.54
C SER A 281 -3.69 -12.23 -7.77
N VAL A 282 -3.21 -12.57 -8.95
CA VAL A 282 -3.85 -12.25 -10.24
C VAL A 282 -5.13 -13.06 -10.43
N GLY A 283 -5.12 -14.35 -10.03
CA GLY A 283 -6.32 -15.20 -10.04
C GLY A 283 -7.44 -14.65 -9.17
N ALA A 284 -7.10 -14.22 -7.96
CA ALA A 284 -8.05 -13.61 -7.03
C ALA A 284 -8.57 -12.24 -7.52
N LEU A 285 -7.70 -11.40 -8.11
CA LEU A 285 -8.09 -10.15 -8.76
C LEU A 285 -9.11 -10.41 -9.87
N TRP A 286 -8.81 -11.36 -10.77
CA TRP A 286 -9.68 -11.67 -11.90
C TRP A 286 -11.03 -12.22 -11.44
N SER A 287 -11.05 -13.17 -10.52
CA SER A 287 -12.26 -13.79 -10.00
C SER A 287 -13.25 -12.75 -9.45
N GLN A 288 -12.77 -11.78 -8.68
CA GLN A 288 -13.62 -10.71 -8.18
C GLN A 288 -14.09 -9.76 -9.29
N THR A 289 -13.20 -9.43 -10.25
CA THR A 289 -13.56 -8.53 -11.36
C THR A 289 -14.64 -9.15 -12.25
N ALA A 290 -14.51 -10.43 -12.57
CA ALA A 290 -15.47 -11.16 -13.38
C ALA A 290 -16.85 -11.27 -12.70
N LEU A 291 -16.89 -11.54 -11.40
CA LEU A 291 -18.13 -11.54 -10.61
C LEU A 291 -18.85 -10.19 -10.64
N ALA A 292 -18.09 -9.09 -10.50
CA ALA A 292 -18.65 -7.73 -10.53
C ALA A 292 -19.13 -7.30 -11.92
N ALA A 293 -18.65 -7.92 -12.99
CA ALA A 293 -19.07 -7.64 -14.38
C ALA A 293 -20.30 -8.46 -14.81
N THR A 294 -20.68 -9.49 -14.06
CA THR A 294 -21.87 -10.31 -14.35
C THR A 294 -23.11 -9.57 -13.81
N PRO A 295 -24.09 -9.19 -14.67
CA PRO A 295 -25.30 -8.55 -14.18
C PRO A 295 -26.04 -9.48 -13.22
N ALA A 296 -26.52 -8.92 -12.10
CA ALA A 296 -27.41 -9.66 -11.21
C ALA A 296 -28.64 -10.16 -12.02
N ARG A 297 -28.85 -11.46 -12.00
CA ARG A 297 -30.02 -12.10 -12.65
C ARG A 297 -31.30 -11.79 -11.89
#